data_637473bee86cc21182ed25f7d31c6238
#
_entry.id   637473bee86cc21182ed25f7d31c6238
#
_cell.length_a   1.000
_cell.length_b   1.000
_cell.length_c   1.000
_cell.angle_alpha   90.00
_cell.angle_beta   90.00
_cell.angle_gamma   90.00
#
_symmetry.space_group_name_H-M   'P 1'
#
loop_
_entity.id
_entity.type
_entity.pdbx_description
1 polymer ?
#
loop_
_entity_poly.entity_id
_entity_poly.type
_entity_poly.pdbx_seq_one_letter_code
_entity_poly.pdbx_strand_id
1 'polypeptide(L)'
;MKKKIIAFLLTITMVISLVACGQSSDGSGEKSTSGGSSDGGDKILTVWAWDKAFNIYAMQEAEKIYQKENPDFKLNIVEVSWDDMQTQLGTILSSGDYSQLPDILLMQDFAYQKYIMTYGDLFQDLTNSGIDFSQFSEEKVANSVADGKNYGVPFDNGTEIAAYRTDILEQAGYTIEDLTDITWDRFIEIGKDVLDKTGYSLFSSQAASADILMQMVQSAGGSIWKEDGTPYFVDNEILKESIKVYKELVDTGVMARTNSWDEYIGTFTSGKTLGAMNGCWIMASVETAKDQSGLWNVTNMPALPGISTATNYASQGGATWGITSNCKNTELAIDFLNKTFAGSKELYDTILPSSGAIATWTPAGESAVYAEPQEFYGGEPVFQLITEFATKTPVFNTGIYYTEANDAIAVAATNVCAGADIDSELKTAEETVSFNMGN
;
A
#
# COMPACT_ATOMS: atom_id res chain seq x y z
N MET A 1 -3.21 -6.38 -60.21
CA MET A 1 -3.89 -5.12 -59.90
C MET A 1 -3.15 -4.45 -58.75
N LYS A 2 -2.56 -3.29 -59.02
CA LYS A 2 -1.61 -2.56 -58.17
C LYS A 2 -2.39 -1.78 -57.09
N LYS A 3 -2.08 -2.00 -55.80
CA LYS A 3 -2.55 -1.14 -54.73
C LYS A 3 -1.46 -0.12 -54.39
N LYS A 4 -1.79 1.16 -54.52
CA LYS A 4 -0.94 2.31 -54.21
C LYS A 4 -0.97 2.58 -52.71
N ILE A 5 0.23 2.70 -52.14
CA ILE A 5 0.46 3.17 -50.77
C ILE A 5 0.61 4.71 -50.86
N ILE A 6 -0.23 5.42 -50.11
CA ILE A 6 -0.12 6.90 -49.95
C ILE A 6 0.51 7.14 -48.56
N ALA A 7 1.74 7.64 -48.58
CA ALA A 7 2.44 8.15 -47.41
C ALA A 7 2.03 9.64 -47.20
N PHE A 8 1.55 9.99 -46.02
CA PHE A 8 1.27 11.37 -45.65
C PHE A 8 2.42 11.88 -44.74
N LEU A 9 3.24 12.77 -45.31
CA LEU A 9 4.25 13.55 -44.58
C LEU A 9 3.59 14.79 -44.02
N LEU A 10 3.58 14.93 -42.69
CA LEU A 10 3.26 16.19 -42.03
C LEU A 10 4.55 16.88 -41.58
N THR A 11 4.87 17.96 -42.27
CA THR A 11 5.96 18.90 -41.92
C THR A 11 5.43 19.90 -40.91
N ILE A 12 6.00 19.92 -39.71
CA ILE A 12 5.75 20.99 -38.71
C ILE A 12 6.85 22.03 -38.84
N THR A 13 6.46 23.24 -39.20
CA THR A 13 7.32 24.42 -39.33
C THR A 13 7.49 25.07 -37.95
N MET A 14 8.75 25.13 -37.48
CA MET A 14 9.14 25.87 -36.28
C MET A 14 9.32 27.34 -36.64
N VAL A 15 8.57 28.26 -36.02
CA VAL A 15 8.78 29.70 -36.09
C VAL A 15 9.58 30.13 -34.86
N ILE A 16 10.81 30.53 -35.11
CA ILE A 16 11.69 31.18 -34.12
C ILE A 16 11.49 32.68 -34.23
N SER A 17 11.05 33.33 -33.17
CA SER A 17 11.03 34.82 -33.07
C SER A 17 12.15 35.26 -32.12
N LEU A 18 13.24 35.71 -32.71
CA LEU A 18 14.26 36.52 -32.06
C LEU A 18 13.82 37.99 -32.02
N VAL A 19 13.80 38.57 -30.83
CA VAL A 19 13.85 40.05 -30.69
C VAL A 19 15.07 40.38 -29.84
N ALA A 20 16.00 41.07 -30.44
CA ALA A 20 17.21 41.61 -29.86
C ALA A 20 17.14 43.11 -29.74
N CYS A 21 17.87 43.64 -28.75
CA CYS A 21 18.48 44.98 -28.63
C CYS A 21 17.66 46.14 -28.13
N GLY A 22 18.27 46.74 -27.12
CA GLY A 22 18.13 48.16 -26.83
C GLY A 22 18.93 48.59 -25.60
N GLN A 23 20.08 49.11 -25.82
CA GLN A 23 21.15 49.56 -24.93
C GLN A 23 20.93 50.99 -24.41
N SER A 24 21.38 51.26 -23.21
CA SER A 24 22.29 52.27 -22.61
C SER A 24 21.64 53.14 -21.53
N SER A 25 22.26 53.18 -20.47
CA SER A 25 23.35 53.91 -19.82
C SER A 25 22.91 54.80 -18.65
N ASP A 26 23.77 54.74 -17.66
CA ASP A 26 24.21 55.70 -16.67
C ASP A 26 23.38 56.06 -15.46
N GLY A 27 24.00 55.79 -14.28
CA GLY A 27 24.21 56.87 -13.36
C GLY A 27 24.00 56.52 -11.87
N SER A 28 25.16 56.41 -11.19
CA SER A 28 25.41 56.76 -9.80
C SER A 28 24.82 55.93 -8.67
N GLY A 29 25.76 55.47 -7.87
CA GLY A 29 25.63 54.67 -6.68
C GLY A 29 25.02 55.38 -5.48
N GLU A 30 24.56 54.52 -4.60
CA GLU A 30 24.69 54.72 -3.18
C GLU A 30 24.79 53.35 -2.47
N LYS A 31 25.84 53.24 -1.65
CA LYS A 31 26.03 52.16 -0.68
C LYS A 31 25.04 52.35 0.43
N SER A 32 24.26 51.32 0.74
CA SER A 32 23.82 51.13 2.11
C SER A 32 23.88 49.67 2.50
N THR A 33 24.46 49.51 3.61
CA THR A 33 24.87 48.39 4.44
C THR A 33 23.77 47.42 4.82
N SER A 34 24.18 46.16 4.85
CA SER A 34 23.83 45.10 5.83
C SER A 34 22.39 44.95 6.28
N GLY A 35 21.87 43.79 5.99
CA GLY A 35 20.71 43.30 6.71
C GLY A 35 20.33 41.93 6.17
N GLY A 36 20.68 40.87 6.94
CA GLY A 36 20.03 39.60 6.95
C GLY A 36 19.63 38.98 5.61
N SER A 37 20.40 38.06 5.09
CA SER A 37 19.89 37.06 4.17
C SER A 37 18.84 36.23 4.93
N SER A 38 17.56 36.60 4.75
CA SER A 38 16.48 35.65 4.92
C SER A 38 16.64 34.69 3.75
N ASP A 39 17.16 33.52 4.04
CA ASP A 39 17.18 32.40 3.13
C ASP A 39 15.72 31.99 2.87
N GLY A 40 15.11 32.63 1.89
CA GLY A 40 13.78 32.30 1.40
C GLY A 40 13.88 31.17 0.40
N GLY A 41 14.46 30.03 0.79
CA GLY A 41 14.37 28.79 0.03
C GLY A 41 12.90 28.44 -0.17
N ASP A 42 12.55 28.01 -1.38
CA ASP A 42 11.19 27.59 -1.70
C ASP A 42 10.71 26.56 -0.66
N LYS A 43 9.65 26.92 0.10
CA LYS A 43 9.01 26.02 1.07
C LYS A 43 8.05 25.06 0.39
N ILE A 44 8.50 24.45 -0.71
CA ILE A 44 7.76 23.50 -1.51
C ILE A 44 8.50 22.16 -1.47
N LEU A 45 7.78 21.08 -1.14
CA LEU A 45 8.30 19.71 -1.25
C LEU A 45 7.47 18.94 -2.26
N THR A 46 8.12 18.14 -3.09
CA THR A 46 7.47 17.22 -4.03
C THR A 46 7.32 15.86 -3.37
N VAL A 47 6.12 15.27 -3.46
CA VAL A 47 5.78 13.97 -2.85
C VAL A 47 5.25 13.04 -3.92
N TRP A 48 5.70 11.78 -3.95
CA TRP A 48 5.06 10.71 -4.73
C TRP A 48 4.27 9.79 -3.80
N ALA A 49 3.02 9.54 -4.18
CA ALA A 49 2.08 8.64 -3.50
C ALA A 49 1.05 8.12 -4.50
N TRP A 50 0.22 7.14 -4.15
CA TRP A 50 -0.57 6.40 -5.16
C TRP A 50 -2.08 6.41 -4.98
N ASP A 51 -2.63 6.61 -3.78
CA ASP A 51 -4.06 6.47 -3.52
C ASP A 51 -4.69 7.79 -3.05
N LYS A 52 -5.62 8.30 -3.87
CA LYS A 52 -6.31 9.59 -3.59
C LYS A 52 -7.16 9.56 -2.33
N ALA A 53 -7.78 8.43 -2.04
CA ALA A 53 -8.69 8.30 -0.90
C ALA A 53 -7.94 8.00 0.40
N PHE A 54 -6.70 7.54 0.30
CA PHE A 54 -5.90 7.09 1.43
C PHE A 54 -4.67 7.97 1.69
N ASN A 55 -3.52 7.65 1.08
CA ASN A 55 -2.24 8.28 1.42
C ASN A 55 -2.07 9.70 0.85
N ILE A 56 -2.63 9.99 -0.32
CA ILE A 56 -2.65 11.36 -0.87
C ILE A 56 -3.54 12.25 -0.01
N TYR A 57 -4.72 11.76 0.41
CA TYR A 57 -5.60 12.48 1.34
C TYR A 57 -4.88 12.76 2.67
N ALA A 58 -4.23 11.75 3.26
CA ALA A 58 -3.48 11.92 4.51
C ALA A 58 -2.38 12.98 4.38
N MET A 59 -1.65 12.98 3.26
CA MET A 59 -0.60 13.97 2.98
C MET A 59 -1.17 15.38 2.80
N GLN A 60 -2.35 15.52 2.18
CA GLN A 60 -3.04 16.81 2.06
C GLN A 60 -3.51 17.36 3.41
N GLU A 61 -4.01 16.51 4.31
CA GLU A 61 -4.37 16.93 5.66
C GLU A 61 -3.13 17.28 6.48
N ALA A 62 -2.03 16.54 6.32
CA ALA A 62 -0.74 16.87 6.95
C ALA A 62 -0.24 18.25 6.49
N GLU A 63 -0.35 18.58 5.20
CA GLU A 63 -0.03 19.93 4.69
C GLU A 63 -0.84 21.01 5.41
N LYS A 64 -2.17 20.84 5.52
CA LYS A 64 -3.06 21.82 6.19
C LYS A 64 -2.69 22.01 7.65
N ILE A 65 -2.35 20.94 8.35
CA ILE A 65 -1.94 20.99 9.76
C ILE A 65 -0.62 21.73 9.90
N TYR A 66 0.36 21.39 9.08
CA TYR A 66 1.67 22.04 9.10
C TYR A 66 1.59 23.53 8.73
N GLN A 67 0.70 23.91 7.81
CA GLN A 67 0.46 25.30 7.39
C GLN A 67 -0.10 26.19 8.51
N LYS A 68 -0.65 25.65 9.59
CA LYS A 68 -1.10 26.46 10.75
C LYS A 68 0.05 27.27 11.36
N GLU A 69 1.26 26.68 11.38
CA GLU A 69 2.48 27.34 11.87
C GLU A 69 3.38 27.83 10.72
N ASN A 70 3.23 27.26 9.53
CA ASN A 70 4.06 27.53 8.35
C ASN A 70 3.21 27.89 7.13
N PRO A 71 2.54 29.07 7.11
CA PRO A 71 1.51 29.39 6.11
C PRO A 71 2.00 29.42 4.64
N ASP A 72 3.29 29.60 4.42
CA ASP A 72 3.91 29.61 3.07
C ASP A 72 4.34 28.22 2.58
N PHE A 73 4.24 27.20 3.43
CA PHE A 73 4.59 25.81 3.07
C PHE A 73 3.60 25.25 2.06
N LYS A 74 4.10 24.46 1.09
CA LYS A 74 3.28 23.78 0.08
C LYS A 74 3.85 22.41 -0.25
N LEU A 75 2.95 21.49 -0.58
CA LEU A 75 3.28 20.22 -1.21
C LEU A 75 2.90 20.22 -2.68
N ASN A 76 3.76 19.66 -3.51
CA ASN A 76 3.47 19.24 -4.86
C ASN A 76 3.31 17.72 -4.87
N ILE A 77 2.08 17.25 -4.65
CA ILE A 77 1.79 15.82 -4.57
C ILE A 77 1.54 15.28 -5.98
N VAL A 78 2.34 14.34 -6.40
CA VAL A 78 2.24 13.65 -7.69
C VAL A 78 1.69 12.25 -7.44
N GLU A 79 0.55 11.97 -8.05
CA GLU A 79 -0.02 10.62 -8.05
C GLU A 79 0.76 9.74 -9.01
N VAL A 80 1.34 8.67 -8.50
CA VAL A 80 2.06 7.64 -9.26
C VAL A 80 1.60 6.29 -8.75
N SER A 81 0.99 5.45 -9.59
CA SER A 81 0.59 4.11 -9.16
C SER A 81 1.81 3.32 -8.63
N TRP A 82 1.57 2.35 -7.74
CA TRP A 82 2.68 1.57 -7.18
C TRP A 82 3.50 0.85 -8.27
N ASP A 83 2.84 0.29 -9.28
CA ASP A 83 3.50 -0.40 -10.39
C ASP A 83 4.33 0.56 -11.25
N ASP A 84 3.79 1.74 -11.57
CA ASP A 84 4.52 2.78 -12.29
C ASP A 84 5.70 3.31 -11.47
N MET A 85 5.51 3.44 -10.14
CA MET A 85 6.56 3.89 -9.23
C MET A 85 7.73 2.91 -9.22
N GLN A 86 7.49 1.61 -9.11
CA GLN A 86 8.53 0.58 -9.18
C GLN A 86 9.28 0.64 -10.52
N THR A 87 8.55 0.81 -11.62
CA THR A 87 9.14 0.94 -12.97
C THR A 87 10.01 2.18 -13.10
N GLN A 88 9.53 3.34 -12.60
CA GLN A 88 10.28 4.59 -12.62
C GLN A 88 11.52 4.50 -11.73
N LEU A 89 11.37 3.98 -10.49
CA LEU A 89 12.50 3.77 -9.58
C LEU A 89 13.55 2.84 -10.22
N GLY A 90 13.14 1.73 -10.81
CA GLY A 90 14.06 0.83 -11.51
C GLY A 90 14.88 1.54 -12.61
N THR A 91 14.25 2.45 -13.35
CA THR A 91 14.92 3.26 -14.38
C THR A 91 15.88 4.28 -13.78
N ILE A 92 15.43 5.05 -12.79
CA ILE A 92 16.22 6.10 -12.12
C ILE A 92 17.44 5.47 -11.42
N LEU A 93 17.23 4.43 -10.62
CA LEU A 93 18.29 3.77 -9.86
C LEU A 93 19.33 3.08 -10.75
N SER A 94 18.88 2.45 -11.86
CA SER A 94 19.79 1.85 -12.83
C SER A 94 20.64 2.89 -13.58
N SER A 95 20.13 4.11 -13.76
CA SER A 95 20.88 5.20 -14.39
C SER A 95 21.91 5.86 -13.47
N GLY A 96 21.70 5.76 -12.13
CA GLY A 96 22.46 6.49 -11.12
C GLY A 96 22.17 7.99 -11.09
N ASP A 97 21.19 8.48 -11.86
CA ASP A 97 20.75 9.89 -11.86
C ASP A 97 19.47 10.06 -11.02
N TYR A 98 19.62 10.42 -9.77
CA TYR A 98 18.54 10.60 -8.82
C TYR A 98 17.83 11.96 -8.92
N SER A 99 18.19 12.80 -9.90
CA SER A 99 17.61 14.14 -10.06
C SER A 99 16.10 14.15 -10.34
N GLN A 100 15.54 13.01 -10.75
CA GLN A 100 14.11 12.85 -11.03
C GLN A 100 13.29 12.35 -9.81
N LEU A 101 13.95 12.00 -8.71
CA LEU A 101 13.25 11.59 -7.49
C LEU A 101 12.51 12.78 -6.86
N PRO A 102 11.34 12.54 -6.23
CA PRO A 102 10.68 13.56 -5.40
C PRO A 102 11.49 13.84 -4.14
N ASP A 103 11.11 14.86 -3.36
CA ASP A 103 11.71 15.11 -2.05
C ASP A 103 11.29 14.03 -1.04
N ILE A 104 10.01 13.64 -1.06
CA ILE A 104 9.44 12.59 -0.20
C ILE A 104 8.81 11.50 -1.08
N LEU A 105 9.11 10.26 -0.77
CA LEU A 105 8.61 9.08 -1.48
C LEU A 105 7.89 8.17 -0.49
N LEU A 106 6.63 7.82 -0.81
CA LEU A 106 5.95 6.74 -0.10
C LEU A 106 6.39 5.40 -0.66
N MET A 107 6.66 4.44 0.22
CA MET A 107 6.98 3.07 -0.20
C MET A 107 6.24 2.05 0.66
N GLN A 108 5.83 0.96 0.05
CA GLN A 108 5.26 -0.17 0.78
C GLN A 108 6.33 -0.83 1.65
N ASP A 109 5.98 -1.19 2.87
CA ASP A 109 6.90 -1.69 3.89
C ASP A 109 7.67 -2.93 3.43
N PHE A 110 7.02 -3.86 2.75
CA PHE A 110 7.66 -5.10 2.27
C PHE A 110 8.73 -4.85 1.20
N ALA A 111 8.69 -3.72 0.50
CA ALA A 111 9.69 -3.36 -0.49
C ALA A 111 10.82 -2.50 0.08
N TYR A 112 10.57 -1.80 1.19
CA TYR A 112 11.47 -0.76 1.71
C TYR A 112 12.88 -1.27 1.97
N GLN A 113 13.01 -2.41 2.66
CA GLN A 113 14.33 -2.99 2.99
C GLN A 113 15.17 -3.30 1.77
N LYS A 114 14.57 -3.86 0.71
CA LYS A 114 15.29 -4.13 -0.54
C LYS A 114 15.93 -2.86 -1.10
N TYR A 115 15.18 -1.76 -1.12
CA TYR A 115 15.68 -0.50 -1.69
C TYR A 115 16.79 0.11 -0.83
N ILE A 116 16.66 0.16 0.51
CA ILE A 116 17.71 0.70 1.37
C ILE A 116 18.96 -0.17 1.41
N MET A 117 18.83 -1.48 1.29
CA MET A 117 19.98 -2.40 1.26
C MET A 117 20.70 -2.42 -0.08
N THR A 118 19.94 -2.28 -1.18
CA THR A 118 20.51 -2.30 -2.54
C THR A 118 21.06 -0.94 -2.97
N TYR A 119 20.39 0.14 -2.56
CA TYR A 119 20.69 1.52 -2.93
C TYR A 119 20.82 2.37 -1.66
N GLY A 120 21.91 2.17 -0.91
CA GLY A 120 22.13 2.77 0.41
C GLY A 120 22.20 4.30 0.44
N ASP A 121 22.24 4.95 -0.72
CA ASP A 121 22.19 6.39 -0.92
C ASP A 121 20.84 6.90 -1.47
N LEU A 122 19.81 6.04 -1.55
CA LEU A 122 18.49 6.45 -2.06
C LEU A 122 17.78 7.40 -1.09
N PHE A 123 17.85 7.12 0.21
CA PHE A 123 17.15 7.89 1.23
C PHE A 123 18.12 8.57 2.22
N GLN A 124 17.66 9.64 2.82
CA GLN A 124 18.36 10.34 3.90
C GLN A 124 18.36 9.48 5.18
N ASP A 125 19.47 9.49 5.89
CA ASP A 125 19.61 8.89 7.22
C ASP A 125 18.88 9.75 8.26
N LEU A 126 17.81 9.23 8.83
CA LEU A 126 16.95 9.91 9.81
C LEU A 126 17.30 9.56 11.27
N THR A 127 18.31 8.74 11.52
CA THR A 127 18.68 8.25 12.87
C THR A 127 18.83 9.38 13.89
N ASN A 128 19.43 10.50 13.47
CA ASN A 128 19.67 11.66 14.32
C ASN A 128 18.82 12.87 13.91
N SER A 129 17.69 12.68 13.26
CA SER A 129 16.82 13.74 12.75
C SER A 129 16.04 14.49 13.83
N GLY A 130 15.97 13.97 15.05
CA GLY A 130 15.11 14.48 16.12
C GLY A 130 13.73 13.86 16.15
N ILE A 131 13.38 12.99 15.20
CA ILE A 131 12.16 12.18 15.25
C ILE A 131 12.33 11.10 16.32
N ASP A 132 11.35 10.97 17.22
CA ASP A 132 11.36 9.95 18.28
C ASP A 132 10.78 8.62 17.76
N PHE A 133 11.64 7.80 17.18
CA PHE A 133 11.24 6.48 16.65
C PHE A 133 10.81 5.48 17.74
N SER A 134 11.09 5.72 19.00
CA SER A 134 10.61 4.87 20.11
C SER A 134 9.10 4.98 20.32
N GLN A 135 8.45 5.97 19.72
CA GLN A 135 7.00 6.15 19.73
C GLN A 135 6.26 5.44 18.59
N PHE A 136 6.95 4.61 17.84
CA PHE A 136 6.36 3.74 16.82
C PHE A 136 6.46 2.27 17.24
N SER A 137 5.67 1.38 16.64
CA SER A 137 5.87 -0.04 16.86
C SER A 137 7.23 -0.48 16.32
N GLU A 138 7.94 -1.31 17.08
CA GLU A 138 9.28 -1.80 16.71
C GLU A 138 9.26 -2.52 15.35
N GLU A 139 8.22 -3.30 15.09
CA GLU A 139 8.00 -4.02 13.82
C GLU A 139 7.96 -3.05 12.62
N LYS A 140 7.23 -1.94 12.75
CA LYS A 140 7.10 -0.94 11.68
C LYS A 140 8.39 -0.17 11.44
N VAL A 141 9.10 0.21 12.50
CA VAL A 141 10.40 0.87 12.39
C VAL A 141 11.41 -0.06 11.70
N ALA A 142 11.39 -1.34 12.02
CA ALA A 142 12.31 -2.33 11.44
C ALA A 142 12.29 -2.36 9.91
N ASN A 143 11.15 -2.09 9.27
CA ASN A 143 11.02 -2.07 7.81
C ASN A 143 11.89 -1.01 7.12
N SER A 144 12.21 0.09 7.81
CA SER A 144 13.03 1.19 7.29
C SER A 144 14.44 1.28 7.91
N VAL A 145 14.86 0.23 8.64
CA VAL A 145 16.19 0.18 9.27
C VAL A 145 17.13 -0.74 8.50
N ALA A 146 18.32 -0.24 8.16
CA ALA A 146 19.43 -1.02 7.64
C ALA A 146 20.75 -0.55 8.28
N ASP A 147 21.64 -1.47 8.62
CA ASP A 147 22.95 -1.20 9.25
C ASP A 147 22.88 -0.28 10.49
N GLY A 148 21.80 -0.42 11.27
CA GLY A 148 21.56 0.37 12.48
C GLY A 148 21.13 1.82 12.22
N LYS A 149 20.80 2.18 11.00
CA LYS A 149 20.31 3.49 10.58
C LYS A 149 18.86 3.41 10.19
N ASN A 150 18.09 4.44 10.52
CA ASN A 150 16.70 4.58 10.11
C ASN A 150 16.57 5.51 8.89
N TYR A 151 15.85 5.09 7.87
CA TYR A 151 15.68 5.80 6.61
C TYR A 151 14.24 6.24 6.32
N GLY A 152 13.28 5.98 7.22
CA GLY A 152 11.89 6.30 6.94
C GLY A 152 11.04 6.54 8.18
N VAL A 153 9.91 7.20 7.99
CA VAL A 153 8.88 7.46 9.00
C VAL A 153 7.68 6.56 8.70
N PRO A 154 7.36 5.56 9.55
CA PRO A 154 6.20 4.70 9.34
C PRO A 154 4.91 5.52 9.26
N PHE A 155 4.00 5.14 8.35
CA PHE A 155 2.76 5.87 8.11
C PHE A 155 1.54 5.12 8.65
N ASP A 156 1.26 3.91 8.15
CA ASP A 156 0.04 3.19 8.44
C ASP A 156 0.26 1.70 8.75
N ASN A 157 -0.73 1.10 9.39
CA ASN A 157 -0.82 -0.34 9.59
C ASN A 157 -1.66 -0.98 8.48
N GLY A 158 -1.22 -2.17 8.06
CA GLY A 158 -1.91 -2.97 7.07
C GLY A 158 -2.75 -4.11 7.67
N THR A 159 -3.33 -3.93 8.88
CA THR A 159 -4.16 -4.98 9.51
C THR A 159 -5.22 -5.48 8.55
N GLU A 160 -5.26 -6.80 8.31
CA GLU A 160 -6.21 -7.42 7.40
C GLU A 160 -7.63 -7.35 7.94
N ILE A 161 -8.56 -7.00 7.06
CA ILE A 161 -10.00 -7.02 7.31
C ILE A 161 -10.76 -7.68 6.18
N ALA A 162 -11.94 -8.19 6.50
CA ALA A 162 -12.96 -8.56 5.53
C ALA A 162 -14.19 -7.67 5.76
N ALA A 163 -14.51 -6.83 4.79
CA ALA A 163 -15.67 -5.94 4.83
C ALA A 163 -16.77 -6.46 3.89
N TYR A 164 -18.01 -6.53 4.36
CA TYR A 164 -19.11 -7.09 3.59
C TYR A 164 -20.39 -6.25 3.65
N ARG A 165 -21.18 -6.30 2.56
CA ARG A 165 -22.54 -5.79 2.44
C ARG A 165 -23.50 -6.67 3.25
N THR A 166 -23.92 -6.19 4.41
CA THR A 166 -24.82 -6.93 5.31
C THR A 166 -26.19 -7.16 4.71
N ASP A 167 -26.73 -6.19 3.98
CA ASP A 167 -28.02 -6.31 3.30
C ASP A 167 -28.05 -7.40 2.22
N ILE A 168 -26.93 -7.69 1.55
CA ILE A 168 -26.83 -8.78 0.57
C ILE A 168 -26.64 -10.11 1.28
N LEU A 169 -25.87 -10.16 2.37
CA LEU A 169 -25.75 -11.36 3.22
C LEU A 169 -27.11 -11.78 3.76
N GLU A 170 -27.90 -10.83 4.28
CA GLU A 170 -29.25 -11.07 4.80
C GLU A 170 -30.21 -11.62 3.74
N GLN A 171 -30.12 -11.18 2.48
CA GLN A 171 -30.90 -11.76 1.37
C GLN A 171 -30.58 -13.23 1.15
N ALA A 172 -29.34 -13.66 1.43
CA ALA A 172 -28.95 -15.06 1.38
C ALA A 172 -29.26 -15.83 2.67
N GLY A 173 -29.65 -15.14 3.74
CA GLY A 173 -29.99 -15.69 5.05
C GLY A 173 -28.78 -15.83 5.99
N TYR A 174 -27.76 -15.02 5.79
CA TYR A 174 -26.55 -14.96 6.61
C TYR A 174 -26.36 -13.59 7.24
N THR A 175 -25.55 -13.54 8.27
CA THR A 175 -25.13 -12.32 8.96
C THR A 175 -23.61 -12.21 8.95
N ILE A 176 -23.06 -11.10 9.45
CA ILE A 176 -21.60 -10.91 9.57
C ILE A 176 -20.97 -11.93 10.54
N GLU A 177 -21.70 -12.33 11.58
CA GLU A 177 -21.27 -13.31 12.56
C GLU A 177 -21.05 -14.70 11.96
N ASP A 178 -21.82 -15.05 10.91
CA ASP A 178 -21.63 -16.31 10.17
C ASP A 178 -20.30 -16.36 9.39
N LEU A 179 -19.70 -15.20 9.14
CA LEU A 179 -18.40 -15.03 8.48
C LEU A 179 -17.26 -14.71 9.45
N THR A 180 -17.52 -14.61 10.76
CA THR A 180 -16.55 -14.28 11.79
C THR A 180 -15.94 -15.54 12.39
N ASP A 181 -14.61 -15.56 12.60
CA ASP A 181 -13.84 -16.64 13.22
C ASP A 181 -14.05 -18.04 12.57
N ILE A 182 -14.21 -18.06 11.25
CA ILE A 182 -14.46 -19.30 10.48
C ILE A 182 -13.21 -19.79 9.75
N THR A 183 -13.29 -21.00 9.18
CA THR A 183 -12.29 -21.55 8.26
C THR A 183 -12.64 -21.25 6.81
N TRP A 184 -11.63 -21.33 5.91
CA TRP A 184 -11.84 -21.16 4.47
C TRP A 184 -12.83 -22.18 3.90
N ASP A 185 -12.88 -23.41 4.40
CA ASP A 185 -13.87 -24.41 3.98
C ASP A 185 -15.30 -23.92 4.24
N ARG A 186 -15.53 -23.41 5.47
CA ARG A 186 -16.85 -22.87 5.84
C ARG A 186 -17.17 -21.61 5.05
N PHE A 187 -16.19 -20.76 4.81
CA PHE A 187 -16.33 -19.57 3.99
C PHE A 187 -16.76 -19.91 2.55
N ILE A 188 -16.14 -20.93 1.95
CA ILE A 188 -16.48 -21.40 0.60
C ILE A 188 -17.90 -21.99 0.56
N GLU A 189 -18.31 -22.76 1.58
CA GLU A 189 -19.68 -23.28 1.67
C GLU A 189 -20.71 -22.14 1.67
N ILE A 190 -20.52 -21.14 2.56
CA ILE A 190 -21.39 -19.98 2.64
C ILE A 190 -21.37 -19.20 1.31
N GLY A 191 -20.18 -18.99 0.75
CA GLY A 191 -19.98 -18.23 -0.48
C GLY A 191 -20.70 -18.85 -1.68
N LYS A 192 -20.72 -20.18 -1.79
CA LYS A 192 -21.47 -20.89 -2.85
C LYS A 192 -22.98 -20.70 -2.69
N ASP A 193 -23.50 -20.77 -1.47
CA ASP A 193 -24.91 -20.55 -1.20
C ASP A 193 -25.33 -19.08 -1.43
N VAL A 194 -24.47 -18.13 -1.03
CA VAL A 194 -24.67 -16.70 -1.29
C VAL A 194 -24.69 -16.43 -2.80
N LEU A 195 -23.70 -16.96 -3.55
CA LEU A 195 -23.62 -16.80 -5.00
C LEU A 195 -24.85 -17.37 -5.71
N ASP A 196 -25.31 -18.55 -5.30
CA ASP A 196 -26.51 -19.20 -5.87
C ASP A 196 -27.78 -18.37 -5.63
N LYS A 197 -27.93 -17.81 -4.43
CA LYS A 197 -29.13 -17.05 -4.05
C LYS A 197 -29.16 -15.62 -4.55
N THR A 198 -27.99 -14.96 -4.63
CA THR A 198 -27.89 -13.50 -4.88
C THR A 198 -27.21 -13.15 -6.19
N GLY A 199 -26.40 -14.05 -6.74
CA GLY A 199 -25.57 -13.79 -7.91
C GLY A 199 -24.27 -13.02 -7.61
N TYR A 200 -23.95 -12.74 -6.34
CA TYR A 200 -22.74 -12.02 -5.93
C TYR A 200 -21.66 -13.00 -5.47
N SER A 201 -20.44 -12.82 -5.95
CA SER A 201 -19.25 -13.40 -5.31
C SER A 201 -19.01 -12.73 -3.96
N LEU A 202 -18.42 -13.44 -2.98
CA LEU A 202 -18.15 -12.85 -1.67
C LEU A 202 -17.14 -11.71 -1.76
N PHE A 203 -16.07 -11.88 -2.55
CA PHE A 203 -15.03 -10.86 -2.74
C PHE A 203 -14.30 -11.04 -4.08
N SER A 204 -13.33 -10.19 -4.34
CA SER A 204 -12.44 -10.33 -5.51
C SER A 204 -10.98 -10.22 -5.11
N SER A 205 -10.09 -10.69 -5.99
CA SER A 205 -8.65 -10.53 -5.86
C SER A 205 -8.00 -10.28 -7.23
N GLN A 206 -6.87 -9.59 -7.25
CA GLN A 206 -6.10 -9.38 -8.48
C GLN A 206 -5.39 -10.67 -8.90
N ALA A 207 -5.55 -11.05 -10.16
CA ALA A 207 -5.00 -12.30 -10.69
C ALA A 207 -3.46 -12.31 -10.77
N ALA A 208 -2.86 -11.13 -10.87
CA ALA A 208 -1.41 -10.96 -10.97
C ALA A 208 -0.73 -10.81 -9.60
N SER A 209 -1.47 -10.92 -8.49
CA SER A 209 -0.93 -10.81 -7.13
C SER A 209 -1.19 -12.09 -6.34
N ALA A 210 -0.23 -12.47 -5.50
CA ALA A 210 -0.37 -13.55 -4.53
C ALA A 210 -0.76 -13.04 -3.13
N ASP A 211 -1.23 -11.81 -3.00
CA ASP A 211 -1.49 -11.17 -1.70
C ASP A 211 -2.36 -12.01 -0.78
N ILE A 212 -3.51 -12.50 -1.27
CA ILE A 212 -4.38 -13.37 -0.47
C ILE A 212 -3.70 -14.68 -0.05
N LEU A 213 -2.77 -15.21 -0.84
CA LEU A 213 -1.97 -16.38 -0.48
C LEU A 213 -0.99 -16.05 0.63
N MET A 214 -0.33 -14.88 0.55
CA MET A 214 0.58 -14.41 1.60
C MET A 214 -0.14 -14.16 2.92
N GLN A 215 -1.34 -13.59 2.88
CA GLN A 215 -2.20 -13.42 4.05
C GLN A 215 -2.57 -14.79 4.67
N MET A 216 -2.94 -15.78 3.85
CA MET A 216 -3.20 -17.14 4.32
C MET A 216 -1.96 -17.76 4.97
N VAL A 217 -0.78 -17.63 4.36
CA VAL A 217 0.49 -18.14 4.90
C VAL A 217 0.83 -17.45 6.23
N GLN A 218 0.71 -16.13 6.31
CA GLN A 218 0.94 -15.37 7.54
C GLN A 218 -0.03 -15.77 8.63
N SER A 219 -1.34 -15.81 8.35
CA SER A 219 -2.37 -16.15 9.33
C SER A 219 -2.17 -17.54 9.94
N ALA A 220 -1.54 -18.45 9.19
CA ALA A 220 -1.18 -19.79 9.65
C ALA A 220 0.17 -19.85 10.41
N GLY A 221 0.84 -18.70 10.62
CA GLY A 221 2.16 -18.65 11.24
C GLY A 221 3.27 -19.22 10.35
N GLY A 222 3.05 -19.26 9.03
CA GLY A 222 3.99 -19.77 8.05
C GLY A 222 5.02 -18.72 7.60
N SER A 223 5.96 -19.17 6.77
CA SER A 223 6.94 -18.33 6.08
C SER A 223 7.14 -18.86 4.68
N ILE A 224 7.48 -17.98 3.74
CA ILE A 224 7.92 -18.35 2.38
C ILE A 224 9.45 -18.42 2.27
N TRP A 225 10.16 -18.21 3.38
CA TRP A 225 11.62 -18.24 3.47
C TRP A 225 12.07 -19.27 4.51
N LYS A 226 13.19 -19.93 4.23
CA LYS A 226 13.93 -20.71 5.22
C LYS A 226 14.70 -19.76 6.15
N GLU A 227 15.24 -20.29 7.25
CA GLU A 227 16.05 -19.52 8.21
C GLU A 227 17.30 -18.88 7.58
N ASP A 228 17.84 -19.49 6.51
CA ASP A 228 18.98 -18.97 5.76
C ASP A 228 18.62 -17.92 4.69
N GLY A 229 17.33 -17.55 4.61
CA GLY A 229 16.82 -16.57 3.65
C GLY A 229 16.56 -17.12 2.25
N THR A 230 16.78 -18.41 2.02
CA THR A 230 16.45 -19.06 0.73
C THR A 230 14.93 -19.29 0.60
N PRO A 231 14.38 -19.33 -0.63
CA PRO A 231 12.96 -19.60 -0.86
C PRO A 231 12.51 -20.94 -0.27
N TYR A 232 11.28 -21.00 0.26
CA TYR A 232 10.66 -22.17 0.85
C TYR A 232 9.27 -22.37 0.26
N PHE A 233 9.18 -22.87 -0.97
CA PHE A 233 7.91 -23.03 -1.67
C PHE A 233 7.54 -24.51 -1.87
N VAL A 234 8.48 -25.33 -2.36
CA VAL A 234 8.21 -26.72 -2.78
C VAL A 234 7.81 -27.60 -1.59
N ASP A 235 8.49 -27.49 -0.46
CA ASP A 235 8.21 -28.30 0.73
C ASP A 235 7.31 -27.58 1.76
N ASN A 236 6.67 -26.50 1.34
CA ASN A 236 5.84 -25.64 2.19
C ASN A 236 4.37 -26.07 2.16
N GLU A 237 3.99 -26.91 3.11
CA GLU A 237 2.61 -27.43 3.19
C GLU A 237 1.57 -26.32 3.43
N ILE A 238 1.92 -25.24 4.16
CA ILE A 238 1.03 -24.11 4.38
C ILE A 238 0.77 -23.39 3.05
N LEU A 239 1.81 -23.12 2.26
CA LEU A 239 1.66 -22.48 0.94
C LEU A 239 0.86 -23.36 -0.02
N LYS A 240 1.11 -24.67 -0.03
CA LYS A 240 0.35 -25.63 -0.85
C LYS A 240 -1.13 -25.63 -0.48
N GLU A 241 -1.44 -25.64 0.81
CA GLU A 241 -2.83 -25.58 1.27
C GLU A 241 -3.48 -24.25 0.89
N SER A 242 -2.76 -23.14 1.04
CA SER A 242 -3.24 -21.82 0.59
C SER A 242 -3.57 -21.83 -0.90
N ILE A 243 -2.74 -22.42 -1.75
CA ILE A 243 -3.00 -22.51 -3.21
C ILE A 243 -4.19 -23.41 -3.51
N LYS A 244 -4.42 -24.50 -2.76
CA LYS A 244 -5.61 -25.35 -2.94
C LYS A 244 -6.89 -24.58 -2.60
N VAL A 245 -6.91 -23.87 -1.47
CA VAL A 245 -8.02 -22.99 -1.07
C VAL A 245 -8.25 -21.89 -2.12
N TYR A 246 -7.19 -21.23 -2.58
CA TYR A 246 -7.27 -20.22 -3.64
C TYR A 246 -7.90 -20.79 -4.92
N LYS A 247 -7.45 -21.98 -5.35
CA LYS A 247 -8.03 -22.65 -6.51
C LYS A 247 -9.51 -22.93 -6.31
N GLU A 248 -9.93 -23.43 -5.14
CA GLU A 248 -11.33 -23.72 -4.86
C GLU A 248 -12.19 -22.43 -4.85
N LEU A 249 -11.68 -21.33 -4.30
CA LEU A 249 -12.34 -20.02 -4.35
C LEU A 249 -12.58 -19.56 -5.79
N VAL A 250 -11.61 -19.76 -6.69
CA VAL A 250 -11.71 -19.43 -8.12
C VAL A 250 -12.69 -20.37 -8.84
N ASP A 251 -12.52 -21.69 -8.66
CA ASP A 251 -13.31 -22.71 -9.36
C ASP A 251 -14.80 -22.63 -9.01
N THR A 252 -15.12 -22.24 -7.77
CA THR A 252 -16.50 -22.11 -7.29
C THR A 252 -17.11 -20.75 -7.61
N GLY A 253 -16.31 -19.77 -8.00
CA GLY A 253 -16.76 -18.39 -8.24
C GLY A 253 -17.05 -17.61 -6.95
N VAL A 254 -16.70 -18.14 -5.77
CA VAL A 254 -16.83 -17.43 -4.49
C VAL A 254 -15.91 -16.20 -4.47
N MET A 255 -14.76 -16.30 -5.13
CA MET A 255 -13.86 -15.19 -5.40
C MET A 255 -13.83 -14.85 -6.89
N ALA A 256 -14.10 -13.59 -7.22
CA ALA A 256 -13.93 -13.06 -8.58
C ALA A 256 -12.47 -12.64 -8.81
N ARG A 257 -11.94 -12.84 -10.03
CA ARG A 257 -10.60 -12.40 -10.41
C ARG A 257 -10.66 -11.10 -11.20
N THR A 258 -9.73 -10.20 -10.94
CA THR A 258 -9.59 -8.90 -11.61
C THR A 258 -8.19 -8.75 -12.20
N ASN A 259 -8.03 -7.85 -13.19
CA ASN A 259 -6.78 -7.69 -13.91
C ASN A 259 -6.09 -6.34 -13.60
N SER A 260 -6.74 -5.47 -12.85
CA SER A 260 -6.19 -4.17 -12.45
C SER A 260 -6.76 -3.72 -11.11
N TRP A 261 -6.10 -2.76 -10.50
CA TRP A 261 -6.56 -2.12 -9.27
C TRP A 261 -7.94 -1.46 -9.44
N ASP A 262 -8.14 -0.69 -10.52
CA ASP A 262 -9.43 -0.04 -10.79
C ASP A 262 -10.57 -1.05 -10.98
N GLU A 263 -10.31 -2.19 -11.64
CA GLU A 263 -11.29 -3.26 -11.76
C GLU A 263 -11.59 -3.86 -10.38
N TYR A 264 -10.57 -4.09 -9.53
CA TYR A 264 -10.73 -4.59 -8.17
C TYR A 264 -11.63 -3.68 -7.34
N ILE A 265 -11.32 -2.39 -7.26
CA ILE A 265 -12.16 -1.39 -6.58
C ILE A 265 -13.58 -1.36 -7.17
N GLY A 266 -13.68 -1.41 -8.49
CA GLY A 266 -14.97 -1.43 -9.21
C GLY A 266 -15.86 -2.61 -8.85
N THR A 267 -15.33 -3.76 -8.41
CA THR A 267 -16.16 -4.93 -8.10
C THR A 267 -17.10 -4.71 -6.92
N PHE A 268 -16.61 -4.16 -5.83
CA PHE A 268 -17.40 -3.94 -4.61
C PHE A 268 -18.09 -2.58 -4.60
N THR A 269 -17.54 -1.55 -5.26
CA THR A 269 -18.21 -0.23 -5.34
C THR A 269 -19.37 -0.23 -6.34
N SER A 270 -19.31 -1.03 -7.40
CA SER A 270 -20.37 -1.15 -8.42
C SER A 270 -21.29 -2.36 -8.25
N GLY A 271 -21.08 -3.20 -7.22
CA GLY A 271 -21.96 -4.31 -6.88
C GLY A 271 -21.76 -5.56 -7.73
N LYS A 272 -20.55 -5.95 -8.08
CA LYS A 272 -20.22 -7.26 -8.66
C LYS A 272 -19.85 -8.28 -7.59
N THR A 273 -19.21 -7.81 -6.50
CA THR A 273 -18.98 -8.59 -5.29
C THR A 273 -19.66 -7.92 -4.11
N LEU A 274 -19.99 -8.68 -3.09
CA LEU A 274 -20.61 -8.12 -1.89
C LEU A 274 -19.58 -7.70 -0.83
N GLY A 275 -18.28 -7.95 -1.05
CA GLY A 275 -17.27 -7.62 -0.06
C GLY A 275 -15.89 -7.33 -0.66
N ALA A 276 -15.01 -6.86 0.21
CA ALA A 276 -13.59 -6.64 0.01
C ALA A 276 -12.83 -7.28 1.17
N MET A 277 -11.72 -7.97 0.87
CA MET A 277 -10.81 -8.56 1.85
C MET A 277 -9.41 -8.04 1.53
N ASN A 278 -8.84 -7.24 2.44
CA ASN A 278 -7.54 -6.61 2.25
C ASN A 278 -7.09 -5.91 3.54
N GLY A 279 -5.91 -5.28 3.56
CA GLY A 279 -5.51 -4.40 4.64
C GLY A 279 -6.55 -3.30 4.91
N CYS A 280 -6.66 -2.84 6.15
CA CYS A 280 -7.70 -1.91 6.60
C CYS A 280 -7.78 -0.60 5.80
N TRP A 281 -6.72 -0.22 5.13
CA TRP A 281 -6.68 0.93 4.21
C TRP A 281 -7.68 0.81 3.05
N ILE A 282 -8.20 -0.40 2.74
CA ILE A 282 -9.23 -0.61 1.72
C ILE A 282 -10.56 0.07 2.06
N MET A 283 -10.78 0.38 3.35
CA MET A 283 -11.99 1.08 3.82
C MET A 283 -12.19 2.41 3.09
N ALA A 284 -11.09 3.15 2.85
CA ALA A 284 -11.15 4.40 2.07
C ALA A 284 -11.78 4.21 0.69
N SER A 285 -11.41 3.12 0.00
CA SER A 285 -11.96 2.78 -1.31
C SER A 285 -13.40 2.28 -1.23
N VAL A 286 -13.74 1.49 -0.22
CA VAL A 286 -15.13 1.02 0.03
C VAL A 286 -16.05 2.23 0.27
N GLU A 287 -15.61 3.19 1.06
CA GLU A 287 -16.39 4.39 1.40
C GLU A 287 -16.57 5.38 0.24
N THR A 288 -15.92 5.17 -0.90
CA THR A 288 -16.22 5.95 -2.10
C THR A 288 -17.65 5.71 -2.62
N ALA A 289 -18.23 4.53 -2.35
CA ALA A 289 -19.60 4.17 -2.65
C ALA A 289 -20.58 4.77 -1.61
N LYS A 290 -20.74 6.09 -1.60
CA LYS A 290 -21.50 6.84 -0.58
C LYS A 290 -22.97 6.39 -0.45
N ASP A 291 -23.58 5.89 -1.51
CA ASP A 291 -24.94 5.33 -1.54
C ASP A 291 -25.07 4.00 -0.80
N GLN A 292 -23.95 3.40 -0.41
CA GLN A 292 -23.91 2.16 0.36
C GLN A 292 -23.65 2.40 1.87
N SER A 293 -23.65 3.65 2.33
CA SER A 293 -23.46 3.99 3.74
C SER A 293 -24.48 3.30 4.64
N GLY A 294 -24.01 2.72 5.74
CA GLY A 294 -24.82 1.96 6.71
C GLY A 294 -25.13 0.51 6.30
N LEU A 295 -24.65 0.09 5.12
CA LEU A 295 -24.90 -1.26 4.59
C LEU A 295 -23.69 -2.20 4.70
N TRP A 296 -22.58 -1.74 5.26
CA TRP A 296 -21.36 -2.51 5.40
C TRP A 296 -21.09 -2.87 6.86
N ASN A 297 -20.38 -3.95 7.08
CA ASN A 297 -19.75 -4.26 8.37
C ASN A 297 -18.41 -4.98 8.14
N VAL A 298 -17.58 -5.04 9.17
CA VAL A 298 -16.20 -5.54 9.14
C VAL A 298 -16.08 -6.77 10.03
N THR A 299 -15.33 -7.76 9.56
CA THR A 299 -14.91 -8.93 10.35
C THR A 299 -13.46 -9.32 9.98
N ASN A 300 -12.97 -10.40 10.58
CA ASN A 300 -11.66 -10.96 10.28
C ASN A 300 -11.70 -11.89 9.04
N MET A 301 -10.51 -12.28 8.56
CA MET A 301 -10.37 -13.24 7.47
C MET A 301 -10.59 -14.68 7.95
N PRO A 302 -10.93 -15.63 7.06
CA PRO A 302 -11.01 -17.04 7.43
C PRO A 302 -9.64 -17.67 7.71
N ALA A 303 -9.57 -18.65 8.63
CA ALA A 303 -8.36 -19.42 8.95
C ALA A 303 -8.17 -20.61 8.00
N LEU A 304 -6.91 -21.02 7.74
CA LEU A 304 -6.62 -22.22 6.94
C LEU A 304 -7.13 -23.50 7.66
N PRO A 305 -7.87 -24.38 6.95
CA PRO A 305 -8.36 -25.60 7.53
C PRO A 305 -7.20 -26.60 7.81
N GLY A 306 -7.32 -27.36 8.90
CA GLY A 306 -6.37 -28.43 9.21
C GLY A 306 -4.98 -27.99 9.69
N ILE A 307 -4.69 -26.69 9.73
CA ILE A 307 -3.44 -26.12 10.22
C ILE A 307 -3.64 -25.64 11.66
N SER A 308 -3.01 -26.29 12.63
CA SER A 308 -3.23 -26.04 14.06
C SER A 308 -2.75 -24.66 14.54
N THR A 309 -1.86 -24.02 13.82
CA THR A 309 -1.34 -22.67 14.10
C THR A 309 -2.13 -21.59 13.40
N ALA A 310 -3.09 -21.95 12.52
CA ALA A 310 -3.85 -20.97 11.77
C ALA A 310 -4.73 -20.11 12.66
N THR A 311 -4.73 -18.83 12.38
CA THR A 311 -5.55 -17.80 13.00
C THR A 311 -6.43 -17.12 11.96
N ASN A 312 -7.33 -16.26 12.40
CA ASN A 312 -8.17 -15.42 11.54
C ASN A 312 -7.56 -14.02 11.30
N TYR A 313 -6.25 -13.87 11.48
CA TYR A 313 -5.59 -12.57 11.50
C TYR A 313 -4.34 -12.58 10.62
N ALA A 314 -4.22 -11.53 9.81
CA ALA A 314 -3.06 -11.26 8.97
C ALA A 314 -2.85 -9.75 8.82
N SER A 315 -1.87 -9.36 8.04
CA SER A 315 -1.66 -7.98 7.59
C SER A 315 -1.35 -7.95 6.10
N GLN A 316 -1.79 -6.89 5.44
CA GLN A 316 -1.50 -6.63 4.04
C GLN A 316 -1.08 -5.18 3.85
N GLY A 317 0.12 -4.95 3.34
CA GLY A 317 0.64 -3.62 3.09
C GLY A 317 1.15 -2.93 4.35
N GLY A 318 0.82 -1.67 4.47
CA GLY A 318 1.50 -0.71 5.30
C GLY A 318 2.57 0.01 4.49
N ALA A 319 2.84 1.26 4.84
CA ALA A 319 3.74 2.11 4.08
C ALA A 319 4.55 3.05 4.98
N THR A 320 5.68 3.48 4.45
CA THR A 320 6.66 4.32 5.14
C THR A 320 7.05 5.49 4.24
N TRP A 321 7.11 6.70 4.79
CA TRP A 321 7.60 7.92 4.13
C TRP A 321 9.12 7.99 4.20
N GLY A 322 9.78 8.03 3.04
CA GLY A 322 11.23 8.26 2.94
C GLY A 322 11.55 9.63 2.37
N ILE A 323 12.53 10.32 2.93
CA ILE A 323 13.10 11.53 2.34
C ILE A 323 14.20 11.08 1.39
N THR A 324 14.08 11.41 0.11
CA THR A 324 15.06 10.96 -0.88
C THR A 324 16.35 11.77 -0.81
N SER A 325 17.43 11.22 -1.34
CA SER A 325 18.72 11.92 -1.44
C SER A 325 18.69 13.12 -2.41
N ASN A 326 17.68 13.21 -3.28
CA ASN A 326 17.47 14.37 -4.14
C ASN A 326 16.83 15.56 -3.41
N CYS A 327 16.26 15.37 -2.21
CA CYS A 327 15.67 16.46 -1.42
C CYS A 327 16.69 17.53 -1.09
N LYS A 328 16.46 18.75 -1.56
CA LYS A 328 17.38 19.88 -1.33
C LYS A 328 17.11 20.59 -0.01
N ASN A 329 15.93 20.43 0.55
CA ASN A 329 15.52 21.02 1.82
C ASN A 329 15.16 19.92 2.84
N THR A 330 16.16 19.09 3.14
CA THR A 330 16.01 17.93 4.03
C THR A 330 15.53 18.33 5.43
N GLU A 331 16.00 19.46 5.98
CA GLU A 331 15.57 19.96 7.28
C GLU A 331 14.06 20.30 7.29
N LEU A 332 13.55 20.91 6.21
CA LEU A 332 12.13 21.21 6.07
C LEU A 332 11.30 19.91 5.98
N ALA A 333 11.77 18.92 5.22
CA ALA A 333 11.10 17.64 5.08
C ALA A 333 11.05 16.86 6.41
N ILE A 334 12.15 16.88 7.17
CA ILE A 334 12.22 16.30 8.51
C ILE A 334 11.25 17.01 9.46
N ASP A 335 11.27 18.35 9.52
CA ASP A 335 10.39 19.13 10.41
C ASP A 335 8.92 18.89 10.06
N PHE A 336 8.59 18.83 8.76
CA PHE A 336 7.24 18.50 8.28
C PHE A 336 6.80 17.11 8.76
N LEU A 337 7.55 16.06 8.49
CA LEU A 337 7.19 14.70 8.89
C LEU A 337 7.15 14.55 10.42
N ASN A 338 8.05 15.20 11.15
CA ASN A 338 8.09 15.16 12.60
C ASN A 338 6.88 15.84 13.24
N LYS A 339 6.42 16.97 12.71
CA LYS A 339 5.25 17.69 13.23
C LYS A 339 3.91 17.14 12.75
N THR A 340 3.92 16.23 11.80
CA THR A 340 2.72 15.62 11.24
C THR A 340 2.64 14.13 11.59
N PHE A 341 3.20 13.25 10.78
CA PHE A 341 3.09 11.79 10.95
C PHE A 341 3.79 11.24 12.21
N ALA A 342 4.80 11.95 12.72
CA ALA A 342 5.53 11.55 13.94
C ALA A 342 5.19 12.41 15.16
N GLY A 343 4.16 13.26 15.12
CA GLY A 343 3.93 14.18 16.24
C GLY A 343 2.53 14.79 16.34
N SER A 344 1.60 14.47 15.45
CA SER A 344 0.27 15.10 15.43
C SER A 344 -0.86 14.12 15.68
N LYS A 345 -1.43 14.11 16.90
CA LYS A 345 -2.70 13.42 17.16
C LYS A 345 -3.82 13.96 16.29
N GLU A 346 -3.86 15.29 16.08
CA GLU A 346 -4.88 15.93 15.25
C GLU A 346 -4.88 15.38 13.81
N LEU A 347 -3.70 15.08 13.26
CA LEU A 347 -3.63 14.47 11.93
C LEU A 347 -4.34 13.13 11.90
N TYR A 348 -3.99 12.25 12.82
CA TYR A 348 -4.57 10.89 12.85
C TYR A 348 -6.05 10.91 13.22
N ASP A 349 -6.49 11.80 14.13
CA ASP A 349 -7.91 11.98 14.45
C ASP A 349 -8.71 12.46 13.22
N THR A 350 -8.09 13.22 12.33
CA THR A 350 -8.71 13.71 11.11
C THR A 350 -8.75 12.65 10.00
N ILE A 351 -7.64 11.92 9.79
CA ILE A 351 -7.53 10.99 8.67
C ILE A 351 -8.16 9.62 8.96
N LEU A 352 -8.16 9.17 10.20
CA LEU A 352 -8.68 7.85 10.56
C LEU A 352 -10.14 7.64 10.11
N PRO A 353 -11.11 8.52 10.44
CA PRO A 353 -12.51 8.32 10.04
C PRO A 353 -12.74 8.40 8.53
N SER A 354 -11.84 9.05 7.79
CA SER A 354 -12.03 9.32 6.35
C SER A 354 -11.22 8.41 5.45
N SER A 355 -10.15 7.80 5.95
CA SER A 355 -9.24 6.97 5.15
C SER A 355 -8.94 5.61 5.78
N GLY A 356 -9.36 5.35 7.02
CA GLY A 356 -9.03 4.11 7.71
C GLY A 356 -7.54 3.97 8.05
N ALA A 357 -6.78 5.07 8.06
CA ALA A 357 -5.35 5.06 8.35
C ALA A 357 -5.08 4.80 9.83
N ILE A 358 -4.90 3.54 10.19
CA ILE A 358 -4.51 3.13 11.55
C ILE A 358 -3.08 3.60 11.81
N ALA A 359 -2.93 4.43 12.85
CA ALA A 359 -1.65 5.04 13.18
C ALA A 359 -0.60 4.01 13.59
N THR A 360 0.60 4.18 13.06
CA THR A 360 1.82 3.49 13.54
C THR A 360 2.50 4.27 14.67
N TRP A 361 2.24 5.58 14.76
CA TRP A 361 2.68 6.42 15.86
C TRP A 361 1.79 6.18 17.09
N THR A 362 2.33 5.47 18.08
CA THR A 362 1.58 4.94 19.25
C THR A 362 0.75 5.98 20.00
N PRO A 363 1.23 7.25 20.21
CA PRO A 363 0.40 8.23 20.92
C PRO A 363 -0.92 8.58 20.24
N ALA A 364 -1.02 8.39 18.91
CA ALA A 364 -2.28 8.61 18.19
C ALA A 364 -3.27 7.46 18.42
N GLY A 365 -2.81 6.23 18.60
CA GLY A 365 -3.66 5.06 18.86
C GLY A 365 -4.44 5.11 20.20
N GLU A 366 -4.08 6.03 21.08
CA GLU A 366 -4.80 6.29 22.34
C GLU A 366 -6.02 7.22 22.17
N SER A 367 -6.30 7.66 20.94
CA SER A 367 -7.38 8.61 20.69
C SER A 367 -8.77 7.97 20.88
N ALA A 368 -9.71 8.77 21.39
CA ALA A 368 -11.11 8.37 21.56
C ALA A 368 -11.80 8.08 20.21
N VAL A 369 -11.29 8.62 19.10
CA VAL A 369 -11.82 8.42 17.74
C VAL A 369 -11.85 6.94 17.34
N TYR A 370 -10.94 6.12 17.89
CA TYR A 370 -10.93 4.67 17.62
C TYR A 370 -12.19 3.95 18.13
N ALA A 371 -12.81 4.45 19.20
CA ALA A 371 -14.03 3.87 19.78
C ALA A 371 -15.32 4.51 19.23
N GLU A 372 -15.22 5.48 18.32
CA GLU A 372 -16.38 6.14 17.74
C GLU A 372 -17.12 5.25 16.74
N PRO A 373 -18.47 5.18 16.83
CA PRO A 373 -19.29 4.48 15.86
C PRO A 373 -19.09 5.04 14.44
N GLN A 374 -18.91 4.16 13.46
CA GLN A 374 -18.75 4.55 12.06
C GLN A 374 -20.06 4.35 11.30
N GLU A 375 -20.68 5.45 10.86
CA GLU A 375 -21.99 5.42 10.19
C GLU A 375 -21.98 4.52 8.94
N PHE A 376 -20.89 4.55 8.16
CA PHE A 376 -20.76 3.74 6.95
C PHE A 376 -20.84 2.24 7.24
N TYR A 377 -20.39 1.82 8.40
CA TYR A 377 -20.34 0.44 8.87
C TYR A 377 -21.46 0.11 9.88
N GLY A 378 -22.65 0.68 9.68
CA GLY A 378 -23.81 0.37 10.48
C GLY A 378 -23.77 0.90 11.93
N GLY A 379 -22.85 1.80 12.24
CA GLY A 379 -22.67 2.35 13.59
C GLY A 379 -21.72 1.53 14.48
N GLU A 380 -21.00 0.56 13.92
CA GLU A 380 -20.01 -0.24 14.65
C GLU A 380 -18.69 0.53 14.87
N PRO A 381 -17.99 0.33 15.99
CA PRO A 381 -16.68 0.94 16.26
C PRO A 381 -15.55 0.15 15.57
N VAL A 382 -15.59 0.08 14.23
CA VAL A 382 -14.73 -0.79 13.43
C VAL A 382 -13.23 -0.53 13.60
N PHE A 383 -12.81 0.70 13.92
CA PHE A 383 -11.40 0.99 14.16
C PHE A 383 -10.87 0.35 15.44
N GLN A 384 -11.70 0.28 16.48
CA GLN A 384 -11.36 -0.46 17.70
C GLN A 384 -11.19 -1.95 17.39
N LEU A 385 -12.12 -2.54 16.63
CA LEU A 385 -12.07 -3.94 16.20
C LEU A 385 -10.79 -4.23 15.39
N ILE A 386 -10.44 -3.35 14.44
CA ILE A 386 -9.21 -3.49 13.62
C ILE A 386 -7.96 -3.45 14.51
N THR A 387 -7.94 -2.57 15.51
CA THR A 387 -6.82 -2.50 16.46
C THR A 387 -6.69 -3.80 17.27
N GLU A 388 -7.80 -4.43 17.65
CA GLU A 388 -7.80 -5.74 18.30
C GLU A 388 -7.26 -6.84 17.37
N PHE A 389 -7.59 -6.81 16.08
CA PHE A 389 -7.04 -7.74 15.08
C PHE A 389 -5.53 -7.61 14.95
N ALA A 390 -5.03 -6.37 14.91
CA ALA A 390 -3.60 -6.09 14.86
C ALA A 390 -2.82 -6.78 15.98
N THR A 391 -3.37 -6.82 17.21
CA THR A 391 -2.71 -7.47 18.36
C THR A 391 -2.61 -8.99 18.24
N LYS A 392 -3.41 -9.60 17.37
CA LYS A 392 -3.50 -11.06 17.17
C LYS A 392 -2.80 -11.53 15.88
N THR A 393 -2.36 -10.59 15.05
CA THR A 393 -1.71 -10.86 13.76
C THR A 393 -0.34 -11.52 14.00
N PRO A 394 -0.06 -12.69 13.40
CA PRO A 394 1.26 -13.31 13.47
C PRO A 394 2.32 -12.47 12.77
N VAL A 395 3.54 -12.48 13.33
CA VAL A 395 4.70 -11.86 12.66
C VAL A 395 4.98 -12.60 11.35
N PHE A 396 5.26 -11.84 10.30
CA PHE A 396 5.56 -12.39 8.98
C PHE A 396 6.90 -11.83 8.47
N ASN A 397 7.82 -12.72 8.12
CA ASN A 397 9.07 -12.35 7.49
C ASN A 397 8.86 -12.21 5.98
N THR A 398 8.80 -10.98 5.49
CA THR A 398 8.66 -10.71 4.05
C THR A 398 9.96 -10.99 3.28
N GLY A 399 11.14 -10.84 3.91
CA GLY A 399 12.42 -10.91 3.21
C GLY A 399 12.61 -9.78 2.19
N ILE A 400 13.83 -9.64 1.68
CA ILE A 400 14.17 -8.57 0.71
C ILE A 400 13.72 -8.84 -0.72
N TYR A 401 13.32 -10.09 -1.03
CA TYR A 401 12.83 -10.52 -2.35
C TYR A 401 11.34 -10.84 -2.33
N TYR A 402 10.58 -10.16 -1.45
CA TYR A 402 9.12 -10.39 -1.32
C TYR A 402 8.38 -10.15 -2.62
N THR A 403 8.69 -9.08 -3.34
CA THR A 403 8.02 -8.75 -4.60
C THR A 403 8.23 -9.86 -5.63
N GLU A 404 9.44 -10.33 -5.81
CA GLU A 404 9.77 -11.41 -6.74
C GLU A 404 9.11 -12.73 -6.34
N ALA A 405 9.01 -12.99 -5.03
CA ALA A 405 8.32 -14.17 -4.52
C ALA A 405 6.80 -14.08 -4.74
N ASN A 406 6.19 -12.93 -4.46
CA ASN A 406 4.78 -12.67 -4.71
C ASN A 406 4.43 -12.89 -6.18
N ASP A 407 5.19 -12.28 -7.10
CA ASP A 407 4.99 -12.42 -8.54
C ASP A 407 5.12 -13.88 -9.02
N ALA A 408 6.17 -14.59 -8.56
CA ALA A 408 6.39 -15.98 -8.96
C ALA A 408 5.29 -16.92 -8.43
N ILE A 409 4.85 -16.71 -7.19
CA ILE A 409 3.76 -17.49 -6.58
C ILE A 409 2.41 -17.16 -7.24
N ALA A 410 2.15 -15.91 -7.63
CA ALA A 410 0.95 -15.52 -8.38
C ALA A 410 0.86 -16.24 -9.73
N VAL A 411 1.98 -16.34 -10.45
CA VAL A 411 2.08 -17.11 -11.70
C VAL A 411 1.80 -18.59 -11.44
N ALA A 412 2.44 -19.19 -10.42
CA ALA A 412 2.22 -20.58 -10.06
C ALA A 412 0.74 -20.86 -9.72
N ALA A 413 0.13 -20.04 -8.87
CA ALA A 413 -1.28 -20.17 -8.50
C ALA A 413 -2.21 -20.04 -9.71
N THR A 414 -1.92 -19.12 -10.62
CA THR A 414 -2.69 -18.95 -11.87
C THR A 414 -2.61 -20.22 -12.75
N ASN A 415 -1.42 -20.82 -12.90
CA ASN A 415 -1.23 -22.05 -13.66
C ASN A 415 -1.92 -23.24 -12.99
N VAL A 416 -1.88 -23.31 -11.65
CA VAL A 416 -2.60 -24.37 -10.89
C VAL A 416 -4.10 -24.23 -11.06
N CYS A 417 -4.66 -23.00 -11.08
CA CYS A 417 -6.07 -22.79 -11.41
C CYS A 417 -6.40 -23.24 -12.84
N ALA A 418 -5.45 -23.16 -13.78
CA ALA A 418 -5.61 -23.66 -15.15
C ALA A 418 -5.38 -25.19 -15.28
N GLY A 419 -5.06 -25.90 -14.16
CA GLY A 419 -4.91 -27.35 -14.11
C GLY A 419 -3.47 -27.86 -14.12
N ALA A 420 -2.47 -26.98 -13.91
CA ALA A 420 -1.08 -27.40 -13.75
C ALA A 420 -0.86 -28.10 -12.40
N ASP A 421 0.23 -28.87 -12.32
CA ASP A 421 0.63 -29.57 -11.10
C ASP A 421 1.28 -28.59 -10.11
N ILE A 422 0.81 -28.59 -8.86
CA ILE A 422 1.21 -27.62 -7.85
C ILE A 422 2.70 -27.74 -7.49
N ASP A 423 3.24 -28.95 -7.36
CA ASP A 423 4.64 -29.14 -6.98
C ASP A 423 5.58 -28.66 -8.11
N SER A 424 5.19 -28.91 -9.37
CA SER A 424 5.94 -28.44 -10.55
C SER A 424 5.94 -26.92 -10.65
N GLU A 425 4.81 -26.27 -10.40
CA GLU A 425 4.69 -24.81 -10.47
C GLU A 425 5.44 -24.13 -9.31
N LEU A 426 5.33 -24.65 -8.10
CA LEU A 426 6.08 -24.13 -6.96
C LEU A 426 7.60 -24.31 -7.13
N LYS A 427 8.03 -25.42 -7.75
CA LYS A 427 9.44 -25.60 -8.09
C LYS A 427 9.93 -24.55 -9.08
N THR A 428 9.16 -24.27 -10.12
CA THR A 428 9.48 -23.23 -11.10
C THR A 428 9.54 -21.83 -10.44
N ALA A 429 8.60 -21.55 -9.54
CA ALA A 429 8.59 -20.31 -8.77
C ALA A 429 9.83 -20.18 -7.86
N GLU A 430 10.19 -21.25 -7.13
CA GLU A 430 11.37 -21.29 -6.26
C GLU A 430 12.68 -21.10 -7.03
N GLU A 431 12.81 -21.76 -8.20
CA GLU A 431 13.95 -21.59 -9.09
C GLU A 431 14.04 -20.16 -9.66
N THR A 432 12.90 -19.55 -10.01
CA THR A 432 12.83 -18.16 -10.51
C THR A 432 13.30 -17.17 -9.47
N VAL A 433 12.83 -17.30 -8.23
CA VAL A 433 13.23 -16.40 -7.14
C VAL A 433 14.70 -16.61 -6.79
N SER A 434 15.16 -17.86 -6.71
CA SER A 434 16.57 -18.16 -6.45
C SER A 434 17.50 -17.56 -7.49
N PHE A 435 17.11 -17.61 -8.78
CA PHE A 435 17.86 -16.96 -9.86
C PHE A 435 17.92 -15.43 -9.68
N ASN A 436 16.81 -14.79 -9.31
CA ASN A 436 16.77 -13.35 -9.05
C ASN A 436 17.62 -12.94 -7.84
N MET A 437 17.80 -13.84 -6.88
CA MET A 437 18.72 -13.67 -5.74
C MET A 437 20.20 -13.81 -6.12
N GLY A 438 20.52 -14.26 -7.33
CA GLY A 438 21.89 -14.50 -7.80
C GLY A 438 22.46 -15.86 -7.38
N ASN A 439 21.62 -16.83 -7.04
CA ASN A 439 21.98 -18.20 -6.65
C ASN A 439 21.88 -19.17 -7.82
#